data_1f6ef0f7f309da641a49572ef11e6eb5
#
_entry.id   1f6ef0f7f309da641a49572ef11e6eb5
#
_cell.length_a   1.000
_cell.length_b   1.000
_cell.length_c   1.000
_cell.angle_alpha   90.00
_cell.angle_beta   90.00
_cell.angle_gamma   90.00
#
_symmetry.space_group_name_H-M   'P 1'
#
loop_
_entity.id
_entity.type
_entity.pdbx_description
1 polymer ?
#
loop_
_entity_poly.entity_id
_entity_poly.type
_entity_poly.pdbx_seq_one_letter_code
_entity_poly.pdbx_strand_id
1 'polypeptide(L)'
;MAAKKILMLVGDYVEDYEVMVPFQALLMIGHQVHAVCPGKTSGQTVRTAIHDFEGDQTYSEKPGHLFGLNCDFDTVKAGDYDALLVPGGRAPEYLRLNEKVLELVRDFDKAGKPIAAVCHGAQLLAAAGILEGRECSAYPACAPEVRLAGGTFMDIDVSQAHVQGNLVTAPAWPAHPAWLAAFVSLLGTTITV
;
A
#
# COMPACT_ATOMS: atom_id res chain seq x y z
N MET A 1 -21.70 8.24 -7.20
CA MET A 1 -20.43 8.07 -7.95
C MET A 1 -20.28 6.63 -8.39
N ALA A 2 -19.54 6.34 -9.48
CA ALA A 2 -19.28 4.96 -9.90
C ALA A 2 -18.28 4.29 -8.94
N ALA A 3 -18.51 3.01 -8.63
CA ALA A 3 -17.57 2.20 -7.88
C ALA A 3 -16.20 2.16 -8.58
N LYS A 4 -15.13 2.30 -7.82
CA LYS A 4 -13.75 2.18 -8.32
C LYS A 4 -13.23 0.76 -8.10
N LYS A 5 -12.37 0.30 -8.99
CA LYS A 5 -11.71 -0.98 -8.91
C LYS A 5 -10.24 -0.79 -8.50
N ILE A 6 -9.88 -1.27 -7.34
CA ILE A 6 -8.60 -1.04 -6.68
C ILE A 6 -7.80 -2.33 -6.66
N LEU A 7 -6.56 -2.30 -7.11
CA LEU A 7 -5.61 -3.39 -6.95
C LEU A 7 -4.87 -3.23 -5.62
N MET A 8 -4.83 -4.28 -4.81
CA MET A 8 -4.07 -4.34 -3.56
C MET A 8 -2.99 -5.42 -3.69
N LEU A 9 -1.72 -5.01 -3.58
CA LEU A 9 -0.58 -5.91 -3.61
C LEU A 9 -0.25 -6.38 -2.20
N VAL A 10 -0.39 -7.68 -1.95
CA VAL A 10 -0.11 -8.28 -0.64
C VAL A 10 0.84 -9.47 -0.76
N GLY A 11 1.43 -9.86 0.35
CA GLY A 11 2.31 -11.03 0.45
C GLY A 11 2.32 -11.57 1.88
N ASP A 12 3.00 -12.68 2.11
CA ASP A 12 3.16 -13.22 3.46
C ASP A 12 3.88 -12.19 4.36
N TYR A 13 3.43 -12.08 5.60
CA TYR A 13 3.87 -11.10 6.61
C TYR A 13 3.59 -9.62 6.25
N VAL A 14 2.56 -9.38 5.43
CA VAL A 14 1.94 -8.06 5.33
C VAL A 14 1.41 -7.63 6.70
N GLU A 15 1.52 -6.35 7.04
CA GLU A 15 1.01 -5.85 8.31
C GLU A 15 -0.52 -6.02 8.38
N ASP A 16 -1.01 -6.56 9.52
CA ASP A 16 -2.40 -7.01 9.69
C ASP A 16 -3.40 -5.87 9.52
N TYR A 17 -3.22 -4.76 10.24
CA TYR A 17 -4.10 -3.58 10.11
C TYR A 17 -4.00 -2.95 8.73
N GLU A 18 -2.80 -2.90 8.15
CA GLU A 18 -2.57 -2.22 6.86
C GLU A 18 -3.18 -2.97 5.67
N VAL A 19 -3.53 -4.24 5.83
CA VAL A 19 -4.31 -4.98 4.84
C VAL A 19 -5.80 -5.03 5.20
N MET A 20 -6.15 -5.33 6.46
CA MET A 20 -7.55 -5.56 6.86
C MET A 20 -8.38 -4.27 6.83
N VAL A 21 -7.86 -3.19 7.43
CA VAL A 21 -8.62 -1.93 7.55
C VAL A 21 -8.90 -1.31 6.18
N PRO A 22 -7.92 -1.05 5.30
CA PRO A 22 -8.21 -0.46 3.99
C PRO A 22 -9.06 -1.38 3.11
N PHE A 23 -8.85 -2.70 3.15
CA PHE A 23 -9.66 -3.64 2.39
C PHE A 23 -11.13 -3.53 2.76
N GLN A 24 -11.45 -3.61 4.05
CA GLN A 24 -12.84 -3.57 4.54
C GLN A 24 -13.46 -2.18 4.39
N ALA A 25 -12.71 -1.10 4.66
CA ALA A 25 -13.20 0.26 4.54
C ALA A 25 -13.57 0.62 3.09
N LEU A 26 -12.73 0.23 2.13
CA LEU A 26 -13.00 0.50 0.72
C LEU A 26 -14.18 -0.31 0.18
N LEU A 27 -14.34 -1.56 0.63
CA LEU A 27 -15.54 -2.37 0.33
C LEU A 27 -16.79 -1.76 0.95
N MET A 28 -16.72 -1.29 2.22
CA MET A 28 -17.85 -0.67 2.93
C MET A 28 -18.41 0.55 2.18
N ILE A 29 -17.55 1.34 1.55
CA ILE A 29 -17.98 2.53 0.78
C ILE A 29 -18.32 2.20 -0.68
N GLY A 30 -18.38 0.92 -1.05
CA GLY A 30 -18.88 0.45 -2.33
C GLY A 30 -17.84 0.31 -3.45
N HIS A 31 -16.53 0.38 -3.15
CA HIS A 31 -15.48 0.08 -4.12
C HIS A 31 -15.24 -1.42 -4.24
N GLN A 32 -14.59 -1.84 -5.32
CA GLN A 32 -14.09 -3.21 -5.51
C GLN A 32 -12.60 -3.24 -5.18
N VAL A 33 -12.18 -4.18 -4.35
CA VAL A 33 -10.76 -4.38 -4.02
C VAL A 33 -10.34 -5.78 -4.40
N HIS A 34 -9.37 -5.89 -5.29
CA HIS A 34 -8.73 -7.15 -5.66
C HIS A 34 -7.38 -7.26 -4.97
N ALA A 35 -7.31 -8.16 -3.99
CA ALA A 35 -6.08 -8.48 -3.27
C ALA A 35 -5.38 -9.65 -3.96
N VAL A 36 -4.12 -9.42 -4.34
CA VAL A 36 -3.31 -10.39 -5.10
C VAL A 36 -1.93 -10.57 -4.51
N CYS A 37 -1.36 -11.77 -4.68
CA CYS A 37 0.00 -12.11 -4.26
C CYS A 37 0.69 -12.90 -5.38
N PRO A 38 1.93 -12.53 -5.78
CA PRO A 38 2.71 -13.33 -6.72
C PRO A 38 2.82 -14.79 -6.29
N GLY A 39 2.62 -15.71 -7.24
CA GLY A 39 2.69 -17.16 -7.00
C GLY A 39 1.49 -17.74 -6.24
N LYS A 40 0.44 -16.95 -5.99
CA LYS A 40 -0.81 -17.41 -5.35
C LYS A 40 -2.03 -17.04 -6.20
N THR A 41 -3.10 -17.79 -6.02
CA THR A 41 -4.37 -17.63 -6.75
C THR A 41 -5.52 -17.26 -5.81
N SER A 42 -6.64 -16.83 -6.38
CA SER A 42 -7.89 -16.57 -5.67
C SER A 42 -8.30 -17.77 -4.80
N GLY A 43 -8.77 -17.50 -3.59
CA GLY A 43 -9.11 -18.50 -2.59
C GLY A 43 -7.94 -18.98 -1.72
N GLN A 44 -6.70 -18.72 -2.10
CA GLN A 44 -5.55 -18.94 -1.22
C GLN A 44 -5.41 -17.78 -0.21
N THR A 45 -4.51 -17.95 0.75
CA THR A 45 -4.28 -16.94 1.81
C THR A 45 -2.82 -16.49 1.86
N VAL A 46 -2.62 -15.29 2.39
CA VAL A 46 -1.33 -14.83 2.92
C VAL A 46 -1.42 -14.74 4.44
N ARG A 47 -0.32 -15.06 5.12
CA ARG A 47 -0.21 -14.86 6.56
C ARG A 47 0.09 -13.40 6.81
N THR A 48 -0.67 -12.74 7.68
CA THR A 48 -0.37 -11.38 8.14
C THR A 48 0.56 -11.41 9.36
N ALA A 49 1.16 -10.27 9.69
CA ALA A 49 1.93 -10.06 10.89
C ALA A 49 1.40 -8.83 11.63
N ILE A 50 1.33 -8.89 12.96
CA ILE A 50 0.98 -7.78 13.82
C ILE A 50 2.27 -7.11 14.27
N HIS A 51 2.44 -5.83 13.94
CA HIS A 51 3.59 -5.03 14.32
C HIS A 51 3.17 -3.97 15.34
N ASP A 52 3.68 -4.09 16.56
CA ASP A 52 3.40 -3.19 17.67
C ASP A 52 4.64 -2.39 18.07
N PHE A 53 4.42 -1.16 18.54
CA PHE A 53 5.45 -0.26 19.09
C PHE A 53 5.46 -0.38 20.60
N GLU A 54 6.22 -1.32 21.16
CA GLU A 54 6.23 -1.68 22.57
C GLU A 54 7.32 -0.98 23.38
N GLY A 55 8.04 -0.01 22.78
CA GLY A 55 9.08 0.80 23.44
C GLY A 55 10.51 0.38 23.10
N ASP A 56 10.69 -0.66 22.31
CA ASP A 56 11.98 -1.07 21.78
C ASP A 56 12.46 -0.12 20.64
N GLN A 57 13.70 -0.28 20.20
CA GLN A 57 14.24 0.51 19.08
C GLN A 57 13.52 0.25 17.74
N THR A 58 12.79 -0.86 17.66
CA THR A 58 12.00 -1.26 16.48
C THR A 58 10.69 -1.86 16.96
N TYR A 59 9.82 -2.21 16.02
CA TYR A 59 8.54 -2.86 16.31
C TYR A 59 8.73 -4.34 16.65
N SER A 60 7.83 -4.87 17.48
CA SER A 60 7.66 -6.32 17.66
C SER A 60 6.90 -6.93 16.50
N GLU A 61 7.03 -8.25 16.29
CA GLU A 61 6.26 -8.98 15.29
C GLU A 61 5.59 -10.20 15.92
N LYS A 62 4.28 -10.29 15.77
CA LYS A 62 3.46 -11.43 16.21
C LYS A 62 2.69 -11.99 15.01
N PRO A 63 2.36 -13.31 14.97
CA PRO A 63 1.48 -13.85 13.95
C PRO A 63 0.11 -13.18 13.98
N GLY A 64 -0.36 -12.72 12.80
CA GLY A 64 -1.70 -12.18 12.62
C GLY A 64 -2.65 -13.25 12.04
N HIS A 65 -3.55 -12.82 11.17
CA HIS A 65 -4.57 -13.65 10.55
C HIS A 65 -4.09 -14.32 9.25
N LEU A 66 -4.94 -15.15 8.69
CA LEU A 66 -4.84 -15.60 7.31
C LEU A 66 -5.78 -14.74 6.45
N PHE A 67 -5.19 -13.85 5.65
CA PHE A 67 -5.95 -12.96 4.78
C PHE A 67 -6.22 -13.64 3.43
N GLY A 68 -7.50 -13.71 3.03
CA GLY A 68 -7.92 -14.37 1.79
C GLY A 68 -7.66 -13.52 0.54
N LEU A 69 -7.05 -14.13 -0.47
CA LEU A 69 -6.91 -13.53 -1.79
C LEU A 69 -8.20 -13.74 -2.60
N ASN A 70 -8.61 -12.75 -3.37
CA ASN A 70 -9.85 -12.79 -4.15
C ASN A 70 -9.64 -12.57 -5.67
N CYS A 71 -8.38 -12.55 -6.11
CA CYS A 71 -8.02 -12.44 -7.51
C CYS A 71 -6.65 -13.11 -7.77
N ASP A 72 -6.45 -13.60 -8.99
CA ASP A 72 -5.20 -14.25 -9.42
C ASP A 72 -4.19 -13.20 -9.87
N PHE A 73 -3.00 -13.20 -9.26
CA PHE A 73 -1.94 -12.26 -9.61
C PHE A 73 -1.57 -12.28 -11.11
N ASP A 74 -1.54 -13.46 -11.72
CA ASP A 74 -1.10 -13.61 -13.11
C ASP A 74 -2.08 -13.02 -14.13
N THR A 75 -3.32 -12.77 -13.73
CA THR A 75 -4.36 -12.20 -14.60
C THR A 75 -4.45 -10.68 -14.56
N VAL A 76 -3.82 -10.01 -13.55
CA VAL A 76 -3.96 -8.57 -13.38
C VAL A 76 -3.21 -7.76 -14.43
N LYS A 77 -3.83 -6.67 -14.86
CA LYS A 77 -3.24 -5.64 -15.73
C LYS A 77 -3.59 -4.28 -15.13
N ALA A 78 -2.64 -3.37 -15.04
CA ALA A 78 -2.85 -2.03 -14.47
C ALA A 78 -3.99 -1.26 -15.18
N GLY A 79 -4.21 -1.54 -16.48
CA GLY A 79 -5.30 -0.94 -17.27
C GLY A 79 -6.71 -1.24 -16.74
N ASP A 80 -6.90 -2.38 -16.06
CA ASP A 80 -8.19 -2.85 -15.58
C ASP A 80 -8.60 -2.26 -14.22
N TYR A 81 -7.76 -1.42 -13.62
CA TYR A 81 -7.95 -0.85 -12.27
C TYR A 81 -7.87 0.66 -12.29
N ASP A 82 -8.56 1.29 -11.36
CA ASP A 82 -8.56 2.75 -11.16
C ASP A 82 -7.44 3.21 -10.25
N ALA A 83 -6.96 2.37 -9.33
CA ALA A 83 -5.95 2.73 -8.34
C ALA A 83 -5.17 1.53 -7.81
N LEU A 84 -4.02 1.80 -7.18
CA LEU A 84 -3.15 0.83 -6.52
C LEU A 84 -3.06 1.11 -5.03
N LEU A 85 -3.11 0.06 -4.20
CA LEU A 85 -2.89 0.09 -2.77
C LEU A 85 -1.75 -0.85 -2.38
N VAL A 86 -0.80 -0.34 -1.60
CA VAL A 86 0.43 -1.04 -1.21
C VAL A 86 0.59 -0.97 0.33
N PRO A 87 0.11 -1.99 1.06
CA PRO A 87 0.37 -2.12 2.49
C PRO A 87 1.84 -2.39 2.79
N GLY A 88 2.20 -2.27 4.07
CA GLY A 88 3.56 -2.54 4.55
C GLY A 88 3.74 -3.91 5.19
N GLY A 89 4.32 -3.92 6.40
CA GLY A 89 4.87 -5.13 6.99
C GLY A 89 6.12 -5.59 6.27
N ARG A 90 6.45 -6.90 6.33
CA ARG A 90 7.62 -7.46 5.62
C ARG A 90 7.34 -7.86 4.16
N ALA A 91 6.07 -7.94 3.76
CA ALA A 91 5.70 -8.33 2.40
C ALA A 91 6.41 -7.50 1.30
N PRO A 92 6.53 -6.17 1.40
CA PRO A 92 7.24 -5.36 0.42
C PRO A 92 8.69 -5.75 0.19
N GLU A 93 9.42 -6.23 1.21
CA GLU A 93 10.80 -6.71 1.08
C GLU A 93 10.94 -7.82 0.04
N TYR A 94 9.95 -8.69 -0.02
CA TYR A 94 9.93 -9.82 -0.95
C TYR A 94 9.25 -9.48 -2.27
N LEU A 95 8.14 -8.73 -2.23
CA LEU A 95 7.38 -8.34 -3.42
C LEU A 95 8.23 -7.53 -4.41
N ARG A 96 9.14 -6.68 -3.92
CA ARG A 96 10.05 -5.87 -4.74
C ARG A 96 11.05 -6.68 -5.56
N LEU A 97 11.20 -7.98 -5.31
CA LEU A 97 12.05 -8.89 -6.09
C LEU A 97 11.33 -9.41 -7.34
N ASN A 98 10.02 -9.18 -7.46
CA ASN A 98 9.21 -9.63 -8.59
C ASN A 98 9.05 -8.51 -9.62
N GLU A 99 9.63 -8.68 -10.82
CA GLU A 99 9.61 -7.64 -11.86
C GLU A 99 8.19 -7.28 -12.29
N LYS A 100 7.25 -8.24 -12.37
CA LYS A 100 5.86 -7.94 -12.72
C LYS A 100 5.17 -7.04 -11.67
N VAL A 101 5.53 -7.17 -10.39
CA VAL A 101 5.06 -6.24 -9.34
C VAL A 101 5.59 -4.84 -9.60
N LEU A 102 6.88 -4.70 -9.91
CA LEU A 102 7.48 -3.39 -10.19
C LEU A 102 6.93 -2.77 -11.48
N GLU A 103 6.67 -3.58 -12.51
CA GLU A 103 6.01 -3.14 -13.74
C GLU A 103 4.61 -2.60 -13.45
N LEU A 104 3.81 -3.30 -12.64
CA LEU A 104 2.49 -2.82 -12.23
C LEU A 104 2.58 -1.46 -11.53
N VAL A 105 3.49 -1.29 -10.58
CA VAL A 105 3.68 0.00 -9.87
C VAL A 105 4.02 1.12 -10.86
N ARG A 106 4.97 0.88 -11.78
CA ARG A 106 5.34 1.84 -12.83
C ARG A 106 4.18 2.18 -13.76
N ASP A 107 3.37 1.19 -14.13
CA ASP A 107 2.23 1.39 -15.03
C ASP A 107 1.12 2.25 -14.38
N PHE A 108 0.84 2.06 -13.09
CA PHE A 108 -0.08 2.92 -12.36
C PHE A 108 0.43 4.36 -12.28
N ASP A 109 1.71 4.55 -11.96
CA ASP A 109 2.32 5.86 -11.89
C ASP A 109 2.34 6.57 -13.25
N LYS A 110 2.79 5.90 -14.29
CA LYS A 110 2.81 6.41 -15.68
C LYS A 110 1.43 6.81 -16.18
N ALA A 111 0.40 6.09 -15.75
CA ALA A 111 -0.99 6.39 -16.09
C ALA A 111 -1.59 7.51 -15.24
N GLY A 112 -0.85 8.07 -14.26
CA GLY A 112 -1.33 9.08 -13.33
C GLY A 112 -2.44 8.60 -12.39
N LYS A 113 -2.58 7.28 -12.23
CA LYS A 113 -3.61 6.69 -11.36
C LYS A 113 -3.23 6.84 -9.89
N PRO A 114 -4.18 7.01 -8.98
CA PRO A 114 -3.91 7.07 -7.54
C PRO A 114 -3.14 5.86 -7.05
N ILE A 115 -2.08 6.11 -6.28
CA ILE A 115 -1.28 5.10 -5.59
C ILE A 115 -1.28 5.45 -4.10
N ALA A 116 -1.73 4.53 -3.27
CA ALA A 116 -1.67 4.66 -1.81
C ALA A 116 -0.68 3.65 -1.24
N ALA A 117 0.35 4.12 -0.53
CA ALA A 117 1.32 3.25 0.14
C ALA A 117 1.47 3.65 1.61
N VAL A 118 1.68 2.67 2.48
CA VAL A 118 1.87 2.91 3.91
C VAL A 118 3.04 2.08 4.43
N CYS A 119 3.71 2.60 5.47
CA CYS A 119 4.76 1.90 6.18
C CYS A 119 5.90 1.45 5.24
N HIS A 120 6.21 0.15 5.18
CA HIS A 120 7.21 -0.41 4.27
C HIS A 120 6.75 -0.51 2.80
N GLY A 121 5.51 -0.16 2.49
CA GLY A 121 5.01 -0.09 1.11
C GLY A 121 5.87 0.83 0.22
N ALA A 122 6.51 1.84 0.81
CA ALA A 122 7.47 2.72 0.12
C ALA A 122 8.65 1.97 -0.54
N GLN A 123 9.00 0.77 -0.05
CA GLN A 123 10.05 -0.06 -0.64
C GLN A 123 9.71 -0.50 -2.07
N LEU A 124 8.42 -0.78 -2.35
CA LEU A 124 7.98 -1.07 -3.72
C LEU A 124 8.08 0.16 -4.62
N LEU A 125 7.71 1.34 -4.10
CA LEU A 125 7.81 2.59 -4.85
C LEU A 125 9.26 2.93 -5.19
N ALA A 126 10.16 2.78 -4.22
CA ALA A 126 11.60 2.98 -4.39
C ALA A 126 12.19 2.01 -5.42
N ALA A 127 11.90 0.70 -5.27
CA ALA A 127 12.39 -0.34 -6.20
C ALA A 127 11.82 -0.18 -7.62
N ALA A 128 10.59 0.31 -7.76
CA ALA A 128 9.98 0.61 -9.05
C ALA A 128 10.57 1.87 -9.72
N GLY A 129 11.35 2.69 -8.98
CA GLY A 129 11.98 3.90 -9.49
C GLY A 129 11.02 5.09 -9.67
N ILE A 130 9.88 5.09 -8.98
CA ILE A 130 8.88 6.16 -9.13
C ILE A 130 9.00 7.27 -8.09
N LEU A 131 10.03 7.26 -7.24
CA LEU A 131 10.25 8.26 -6.19
C LEU A 131 11.20 9.39 -6.59
N GLU A 132 11.87 9.32 -7.74
CA GLU A 132 12.80 10.36 -8.16
C GLU A 132 12.10 11.72 -8.25
N GLY A 133 12.63 12.71 -7.50
CA GLY A 133 12.07 14.07 -7.41
C GLY A 133 10.72 14.16 -6.69
N ARG A 134 10.28 13.10 -6.01
CA ARG A 134 9.00 13.09 -5.30
C ARG A 134 9.15 13.08 -3.79
N GLU A 135 8.15 13.62 -3.12
CA GLU A 135 8.00 13.56 -1.67
C GLU A 135 7.27 12.28 -1.27
N CYS A 136 7.79 11.59 -0.26
CA CYS A 136 7.24 10.32 0.22
C CYS A 136 7.41 10.20 1.74
N SER A 137 6.33 9.95 2.45
CA SER A 137 6.38 9.49 3.84
C SER A 137 6.34 7.96 3.86
N ALA A 138 6.95 7.38 4.89
CA ALA A 138 7.02 5.94 5.11
C ALA A 138 7.35 5.64 6.56
N TYR A 139 7.41 4.35 6.91
CA TYR A 139 8.01 3.95 8.18
C TYR A 139 9.44 4.55 8.28
N PRO A 140 9.83 5.14 9.42
CA PRO A 140 11.09 5.91 9.50
C PRO A 140 12.34 5.16 9.04
N ALA A 141 12.40 3.83 9.26
CA ALA A 141 13.53 3.02 8.79
C ALA A 141 13.62 2.91 7.25
N CYS A 142 12.56 3.25 6.52
CA CYS A 142 12.57 3.32 5.05
C CYS A 142 13.10 4.66 4.51
N ALA A 143 13.39 5.64 5.37
CA ALA A 143 13.90 6.94 4.95
C ALA A 143 15.17 6.87 4.09
N PRO A 144 16.17 6.01 4.41
CA PRO A 144 17.35 5.83 3.56
C PRO A 144 16.98 5.34 2.14
N GLU A 145 16.03 4.39 2.02
CA GLU A 145 15.60 3.85 0.74
C GLU A 145 14.89 4.91 -0.11
N VAL A 146 14.02 5.73 0.49
CA VAL A 146 13.35 6.85 -0.20
C VAL A 146 14.39 7.82 -0.77
N ARG A 147 15.39 8.20 0.03
CA ARG A 147 16.46 9.13 -0.39
C ARG A 147 17.36 8.52 -1.47
N LEU A 148 17.73 7.25 -1.34
CA LEU A 148 18.53 6.54 -2.35
C LEU A 148 17.80 6.41 -3.69
N ALA A 149 16.47 6.32 -3.67
CA ALA A 149 15.63 6.34 -4.86
C ALA A 149 15.39 7.75 -5.44
N GLY A 150 16.11 8.77 -4.95
CA GLY A 150 15.98 10.16 -5.42
C GLY A 150 14.79 10.93 -4.87
N GLY A 151 14.07 10.37 -3.90
CA GLY A 151 12.92 10.99 -3.25
C GLY A 151 13.29 11.86 -2.05
N THR A 152 12.39 12.75 -1.66
CA THR A 152 12.45 13.51 -0.41
C THR A 152 11.62 12.79 0.65
N PHE A 153 12.27 12.34 1.71
CA PHE A 153 11.56 11.71 2.84
C PHE A 153 10.84 12.77 3.67
N MET A 154 9.54 12.62 3.81
CA MET A 154 8.68 13.47 4.62
C MET A 154 8.50 12.86 6.01
N ASP A 155 9.20 13.43 6.99
CA ASP A 155 9.08 13.06 8.40
C ASP A 155 7.86 13.78 8.98
N ILE A 156 6.75 13.08 9.06
CA ILE A 156 5.46 13.61 9.54
C ILE A 156 4.98 12.81 10.76
N ASP A 157 4.02 13.36 11.49
CA ASP A 157 3.41 12.67 12.62
C ASP A 157 2.84 11.30 12.17
N VAL A 158 2.96 10.29 13.04
CA VAL A 158 2.57 8.92 12.75
C VAL A 158 1.09 8.75 12.38
N SER A 159 0.24 9.71 12.77
CA SER A 159 -1.19 9.75 12.47
C SER A 159 -1.55 10.51 11.18
N GLN A 160 -0.57 11.11 10.52
CA GLN A 160 -0.78 11.92 9.32
C GLN A 160 -0.47 11.17 8.04
N ALA A 161 -0.98 11.70 6.93
CA ALA A 161 -0.67 11.26 5.58
C ALA A 161 -0.11 12.40 4.74
N HIS A 162 0.77 12.07 3.81
CA HIS A 162 1.33 13.00 2.84
C HIS A 162 0.77 12.72 1.45
N VAL A 163 0.40 13.78 0.72
CA VAL A 163 -0.14 13.69 -0.63
C VAL A 163 0.71 14.53 -1.57
N GLN A 164 1.20 13.90 -2.63
CA GLN A 164 1.86 14.59 -3.73
C GLN A 164 1.34 14.06 -5.08
N GLY A 165 0.55 14.86 -5.77
CA GLY A 165 -0.08 14.49 -7.04
C GLY A 165 -1.00 13.27 -6.88
N ASN A 166 -0.67 12.18 -7.58
CA ASN A 166 -1.41 10.92 -7.51
C ASN A 166 -0.96 9.99 -6.37
N LEU A 167 0.04 10.37 -5.58
CA LEU A 167 0.64 9.53 -4.54
C LEU A 167 0.17 9.96 -3.15
N VAL A 168 -0.35 9.00 -2.37
CA VAL A 168 -0.66 9.15 -0.95
C VAL A 168 0.22 8.22 -0.15
N THR A 169 0.99 8.75 0.79
CA THR A 169 1.90 7.95 1.62
C THR A 169 1.72 8.27 3.09
N ALA A 170 2.03 7.30 3.96
CA ALA A 170 1.91 7.45 5.40
C ALA A 170 2.93 6.59 6.17
N PRO A 171 3.29 6.99 7.43
CA PRO A 171 4.31 6.31 8.20
C PRO A 171 3.94 4.88 8.62
N ALA A 172 2.72 4.67 9.12
CA ALA A 172 2.26 3.39 9.66
C ALA A 172 0.73 3.36 9.85
N TRP A 173 0.19 2.25 10.33
CA TRP A 173 -1.24 2.03 10.53
C TRP A 173 -1.96 3.10 11.40
N PRO A 174 -1.35 3.85 12.36
CA PRO A 174 -2.05 4.93 13.04
C PRO A 174 -2.54 6.04 12.10
N ALA A 175 -1.92 6.18 10.93
CA ALA A 175 -2.32 7.14 9.92
C ALA A 175 -3.55 6.73 9.09
N HIS A 176 -4.09 5.52 9.25
CA HIS A 176 -5.17 5.02 8.39
C HIS A 176 -6.34 5.98 8.21
N PRO A 177 -6.84 6.68 9.23
CA PRO A 177 -7.93 7.64 9.03
C PRO A 177 -7.58 8.75 8.03
N ALA A 178 -6.43 9.38 8.19
CA ALA A 178 -5.95 10.45 7.29
C ALA A 178 -5.56 9.91 5.91
N TRP A 179 -4.84 8.79 5.87
CA TRP A 179 -4.37 8.14 4.66
C TRP A 179 -5.51 7.64 3.77
N LEU A 180 -6.51 6.97 4.36
CA LEU A 180 -7.69 6.50 3.63
C LEU A 180 -8.56 7.67 3.17
N ALA A 181 -8.76 8.69 4.00
CA ALA A 181 -9.50 9.89 3.60
C ALA A 181 -8.86 10.58 2.38
N ALA A 182 -7.52 10.73 2.39
CA ALA A 182 -6.78 11.29 1.26
C ALA A 182 -6.88 10.40 0.00
N PHE A 183 -6.72 9.09 0.16
CA PHE A 183 -6.83 8.15 -0.96
C PHE A 183 -8.24 8.15 -1.58
N VAL A 184 -9.27 8.08 -0.76
CA VAL A 184 -10.68 8.12 -1.18
C VAL A 184 -11.00 9.43 -1.90
N SER A 185 -10.42 10.56 -1.44
CA SER A 185 -10.53 11.85 -2.12
C SER A 185 -9.90 11.83 -3.52
N LEU A 186 -8.70 11.23 -3.68
CA LEU A 186 -8.07 11.08 -5.00
C LEU A 186 -8.86 10.16 -5.94
N LEU A 187 -9.64 9.20 -5.40
CA LEU A 187 -10.57 8.39 -6.18
C LEU A 187 -11.80 9.19 -6.68
N GLY A 188 -11.94 10.44 -6.25
CA GLY A 188 -13.11 11.28 -6.52
C GLY A 188 -14.35 10.87 -5.72
N THR A 189 -14.18 10.12 -4.63
CA THR A 189 -15.28 9.67 -3.76
C THR A 189 -15.48 10.67 -2.63
N THR A 190 -16.71 11.11 -2.44
CA THR A 190 -17.10 12.00 -1.33
C THR A 190 -17.93 11.23 -0.33
N ILE A 191 -17.53 11.28 0.94
CA ILE A 191 -18.30 10.74 2.06
C ILE A 191 -18.98 11.92 2.76
N THR A 192 -20.30 11.88 2.82
CA THR A 192 -21.10 12.88 3.54
C THR A 192 -21.64 12.24 4.82
N VAL A 193 -21.38 12.85 5.97
CA VAL A 193 -21.86 12.45 7.29
C VAL A 193 -22.94 13.42 7.76
#